data_2cdadddb5adb6dfb115d4f47b3c825e1
#
_entry.id   2cdadddb5adb6dfb115d4f47b3c825e1
#
_cell.length_a   1.000
_cell.length_b   1.000
_cell.length_c   1.000
_cell.angle_alpha   90.00
_cell.angle_beta   90.00
_cell.angle_gamma   90.00
#
_symmetry.space_group_name_H-M   'P 1'
#
loop_
_entity.id
_entity.type
_entity.pdbx_description
1 polymer ?
#
loop_
_entity_poly.entity_id
_entity_poly.type
_entity_poly.pdbx_seq_one_letter_code
_entity_poly.pdbx_strand_id
1 'polypeptide(L)'
;NSGETEKDEGSGDSEDDDFNPTLAAMETEIKPKVLKTVSTLTKEYNKLIKYQKEKLNCVLNSAKFSLSKEKNYKKIVDDILENIKSLQLSPSVLEELVQKHYSENKKIVSLEGSLLRIALDSKISRDEFLKFYIGNEINPNLKEFLDTNEVWKKFFQKNKNEFKNI
;
A
#
# COMPACT_ATOMS: atom_id res chain seq x y z
N ASN A 1 19.27 -48.53 65.24
CA ASN A 1 18.42 -49.38 64.37
C ASN A 1 18.20 -48.62 63.06
N SER A 2 19.00 -48.93 62.12
CA SER A 2 18.80 -49.96 61.08
C SER A 2 17.76 -49.54 60.07
N GLY A 3 18.23 -49.54 58.85
CA GLY A 3 17.58 -49.93 57.65
C GLY A 3 17.73 -48.87 56.56
N GLU A 4 18.69 -49.03 55.76
CA GLU A 4 18.74 -49.68 54.41
C GLU A 4 18.08 -48.82 53.32
N THR A 5 18.99 -48.20 52.59
CA THR A 5 19.18 -48.26 51.09
C THR A 5 18.05 -48.93 50.31
N GLU A 6 17.50 -48.19 49.39
CA GLU A 6 17.27 -48.72 48.05
C GLU A 6 17.53 -47.66 47.00
N LYS A 7 18.41 -47.97 46.11
CA LYS A 7 18.63 -47.32 44.83
C LYS A 7 17.49 -47.70 43.93
N ASP A 8 16.82 -46.73 43.33
CA ASP A 8 16.12 -47.00 42.09
C ASP A 8 16.73 -46.18 40.97
N GLU A 9 17.41 -46.87 40.12
CA GLU A 9 17.93 -46.42 38.84
C GLU A 9 16.76 -46.43 37.87
N GLY A 10 16.08 -45.29 37.76
CA GLY A 10 15.12 -45.01 36.67
C GLY A 10 15.86 -44.34 35.52
N SER A 11 16.42 -45.13 34.63
CA SER A 11 16.83 -44.76 33.27
C SER A 11 15.57 -44.27 32.55
N GLY A 12 15.30 -42.97 32.62
CA GLY A 12 14.29 -42.27 31.84
C GLY A 12 14.94 -41.74 30.57
N ASP A 13 14.70 -42.45 29.55
CA ASP A 13 15.02 -42.31 28.17
C ASP A 13 14.83 -40.87 27.70
N SER A 14 15.91 -40.19 27.39
CA SER A 14 15.92 -38.84 26.82
C SER A 14 15.93 -38.92 25.28
N GLU A 15 14.98 -39.66 24.71
CA GLU A 15 14.79 -39.71 23.24
C GLU A 15 13.86 -38.66 22.68
N ASP A 16 13.25 -37.79 23.50
CA ASP A 16 12.33 -36.72 23.04
C ASP A 16 12.98 -35.34 22.81
N ASP A 17 14.27 -35.19 23.05
CA ASP A 17 14.98 -33.92 22.97
C ASP A 17 15.62 -33.62 21.59
N ASP A 18 15.61 -34.63 20.68
CA ASP A 18 16.23 -34.51 19.36
C ASP A 18 15.29 -33.85 18.30
N PHE A 19 14.06 -33.59 18.61
CA PHE A 19 13.06 -33.03 17.65
C PHE A 19 12.74 -31.54 17.81
N ASN A 20 13.36 -30.86 18.77
CA ASN A 20 13.12 -29.42 18.97
C ASN A 20 14.36 -28.64 18.50
N PRO A 21 14.40 -28.23 17.20
CA PRO A 21 15.53 -27.45 16.72
C PRO A 21 15.63 -26.18 17.57
N THR A 22 16.82 -25.90 18.09
CA THR A 22 17.05 -24.69 18.89
C THR A 22 16.62 -23.47 18.10
N LEU A 23 16.09 -22.44 18.76
CA LEU A 23 15.66 -21.18 18.14
C LEU A 23 16.74 -20.61 17.19
N ALA A 24 18.00 -20.75 17.58
CA ALA A 24 19.17 -20.35 16.76
C ALA A 24 19.31 -21.15 15.46
N ALA A 25 19.02 -22.47 15.50
CA ALA A 25 19.06 -23.31 14.31
C ALA A 25 17.92 -22.94 13.34
N MET A 26 16.71 -22.72 13.85
CA MET A 26 15.57 -22.23 13.07
C MET A 26 15.87 -20.86 12.44
N GLU A 27 16.42 -19.93 13.20
CA GLU A 27 16.79 -18.61 12.69
C GLU A 27 17.82 -18.73 11.56
N THR A 28 18.83 -19.57 11.71
CA THR A 28 19.88 -19.79 10.71
C THR A 28 19.31 -20.37 9.40
N GLU A 29 18.29 -21.21 9.48
CA GLU A 29 17.61 -21.78 8.30
C GLU A 29 16.67 -20.78 7.61
N ILE A 30 15.89 -20.04 8.39
CA ILE A 30 14.86 -19.13 7.86
C ILE A 30 15.46 -17.83 7.33
N LYS A 31 16.44 -17.27 8.00
CA LYS A 31 17.07 -15.97 7.67
C LYS A 31 17.49 -15.83 6.20
N PRO A 32 18.20 -16.79 5.57
CA PRO A 32 18.58 -16.66 4.16
C PRO A 32 17.37 -16.68 3.23
N LYS A 33 16.31 -17.43 3.56
CA LYS A 33 15.06 -17.49 2.79
C LYS A 33 14.36 -16.14 2.83
N VAL A 34 14.22 -15.55 4.02
CA VAL A 34 13.61 -14.22 4.22
C VAL A 34 14.40 -13.14 3.50
N LEU A 35 15.73 -13.11 3.64
CA LEU A 35 16.58 -12.13 2.97
C LEU A 35 16.46 -12.20 1.43
N LYS A 36 16.40 -13.42 0.88
CA LYS A 36 16.17 -13.62 -0.55
C LYS A 36 14.83 -13.08 -0.99
N THR A 37 13.76 -13.36 -0.26
CA THR A 37 12.41 -12.87 -0.56
C THR A 37 12.36 -11.34 -0.49
N VAL A 38 12.93 -10.72 0.54
CA VAL A 38 13.02 -9.27 0.67
C VAL A 38 13.81 -8.64 -0.48
N SER A 39 14.93 -9.25 -0.88
CA SER A 39 15.71 -8.77 -2.04
C SER A 39 14.91 -8.85 -3.34
N THR A 40 14.12 -9.90 -3.53
CA THR A 40 13.22 -10.06 -4.68
C THR A 40 12.12 -9.00 -4.65
N LEU A 41 11.45 -8.82 -3.51
CA LEU A 41 10.44 -7.78 -3.32
C LEU A 41 10.96 -6.39 -3.64
N THR A 42 12.16 -6.05 -3.19
CA THR A 42 12.79 -4.74 -3.49
C THR A 42 12.97 -4.53 -4.99
N LYS A 43 13.40 -5.55 -5.73
CA LYS A 43 13.57 -5.47 -7.18
C LYS A 43 12.23 -5.31 -7.90
N GLU A 44 11.22 -6.07 -7.50
CA GLU A 44 9.88 -6.02 -8.08
C GLU A 44 9.18 -4.71 -7.77
N TYR A 45 9.29 -4.21 -6.54
CA TYR A 45 8.80 -2.90 -6.14
C TYR A 45 9.40 -1.77 -6.97
N ASN A 46 10.71 -1.79 -7.22
CA ASN A 46 11.35 -0.78 -8.08
C ASN A 46 10.84 -0.83 -9.52
N LYS A 47 10.49 -2.01 -10.04
CA LYS A 47 9.83 -2.14 -11.35
C LYS A 47 8.41 -1.60 -11.30
N LEU A 48 7.65 -1.94 -10.24
CA LEU A 48 6.29 -1.47 -10.04
C LEU A 48 6.21 0.06 -10.06
N ILE A 49 7.09 0.74 -9.31
CA ILE A 49 7.17 2.20 -9.27
C ILE A 49 7.42 2.81 -10.67
N LYS A 50 8.28 2.18 -11.47
CA LYS A 50 8.50 2.63 -12.86
C LYS A 50 7.22 2.54 -13.70
N TYR A 51 6.51 1.41 -13.62
CA TYR A 51 5.24 1.24 -14.34
C TYR A 51 4.16 2.20 -13.85
N GLN A 52 4.08 2.44 -12.54
CA GLN A 52 3.14 3.41 -11.98
C GLN A 52 3.42 4.84 -12.47
N LYS A 53 4.68 5.26 -12.50
CA LYS A 53 5.09 6.56 -13.05
C LYS A 53 4.75 6.69 -14.53
N GLU A 54 5.02 5.64 -15.32
CA GLU A 54 4.64 5.63 -16.73
C GLU A 54 3.12 5.70 -16.92
N LYS A 55 2.36 4.92 -16.14
CA LYS A 55 0.89 4.93 -16.18
C LYS A 55 0.35 6.31 -15.84
N LEU A 56 0.88 6.95 -14.79
CA LEU A 56 0.51 8.31 -14.42
C LEU A 56 0.84 9.31 -15.56
N ASN A 57 2.03 9.23 -16.14
CA ASN A 57 2.42 10.08 -17.26
C ASN A 57 1.51 9.87 -18.49
N CYS A 58 1.09 8.64 -18.77
CA CYS A 58 0.13 8.37 -19.84
C CYS A 58 -1.21 9.05 -19.56
N VAL A 59 -1.71 8.96 -18.33
CA VAL A 59 -2.96 9.61 -17.94
C VAL A 59 -2.84 11.14 -18.07
N LEU A 60 -1.77 11.73 -17.53
CA LEU A 60 -1.53 13.18 -17.59
C LEU A 60 -1.36 13.72 -19.02
N ASN A 61 -0.91 12.91 -19.96
CA ASN A 61 -0.75 13.28 -21.37
C ASN A 61 -1.88 12.77 -22.26
N SER A 62 -2.99 12.30 -21.70
CA SER A 62 -4.12 11.70 -22.44
C SER A 62 -3.69 10.55 -23.39
N ALA A 63 -2.56 9.90 -23.10
CA ALA A 63 -2.02 8.79 -23.86
C ALA A 63 -2.54 7.45 -23.32
N LYS A 64 -2.69 6.47 -24.21
CA LYS A 64 -3.09 5.13 -23.79
C LYS A 64 -1.90 4.35 -23.25
N PHE A 65 -2.07 3.75 -22.07
CA PHE A 65 -1.10 2.81 -21.53
C PHE A 65 -1.17 1.49 -22.33
N SER A 66 -0.03 0.96 -22.76
CA SER A 66 0.04 -0.24 -23.58
C SER A 66 -0.51 -1.46 -22.86
N LEU A 67 -1.35 -2.26 -23.55
CA LEU A 67 -1.91 -3.51 -22.99
C LEU A 67 -0.84 -4.52 -22.54
N SER A 68 0.30 -4.56 -23.24
CA SER A 68 1.44 -5.39 -22.84
C SER A 68 2.03 -4.93 -21.50
N LYS A 69 2.21 -3.62 -21.32
CA LYS A 69 2.68 -3.05 -20.07
C LYS A 69 1.69 -3.25 -18.93
N GLU A 70 0.40 -3.19 -19.22
CA GLU A 70 -0.64 -3.45 -18.22
C GLU A 70 -0.65 -4.90 -17.73
N LYS A 71 -0.45 -5.86 -18.63
CA LYS A 71 -0.27 -7.27 -18.26
C LYS A 71 0.95 -7.48 -17.38
N ASN A 72 2.08 -6.87 -17.75
CA ASN A 72 3.31 -6.93 -16.96
C ASN A 72 3.14 -6.28 -15.58
N TYR A 73 2.43 -5.14 -15.52
CA TYR A 73 2.11 -4.47 -14.26
C TYR A 73 1.30 -5.37 -13.33
N LYS A 74 0.22 -6.02 -13.84
CA LYS A 74 -0.59 -6.96 -13.05
C LYS A 74 0.24 -8.13 -12.56
N LYS A 75 1.07 -8.73 -13.43
CA LYS A 75 1.95 -9.83 -13.04
C LYS A 75 2.89 -9.45 -11.91
N ILE A 76 3.51 -8.27 -11.97
CA ILE A 76 4.41 -7.77 -10.90
C ILE A 76 3.64 -7.59 -9.58
N VAL A 77 2.40 -7.10 -9.64
CA VAL A 77 1.55 -6.96 -8.45
C VAL A 77 1.26 -8.32 -7.83
N ASP A 78 0.90 -9.31 -8.66
CA ASP A 78 0.62 -10.67 -8.19
C ASP A 78 1.87 -11.33 -7.59
N ASP A 79 3.03 -11.20 -8.24
CA ASP A 79 4.32 -11.71 -7.74
C ASP A 79 4.69 -11.07 -6.39
N ILE A 80 4.48 -9.75 -6.23
CA ILE A 80 4.70 -9.04 -4.96
C ILE A 80 3.76 -9.57 -3.87
N LEU A 81 2.47 -9.76 -4.17
CA LEU A 81 1.49 -10.27 -3.22
C LEU A 81 1.85 -11.68 -2.73
N GLU A 82 2.26 -12.57 -3.62
CA GLU A 82 2.70 -13.92 -3.27
C GLU A 82 3.94 -13.88 -2.36
N ASN A 83 4.93 -13.06 -2.71
CA ASN A 83 6.14 -12.89 -1.91
C ASN A 83 5.84 -12.33 -0.50
N ILE A 84 4.94 -11.35 -0.38
CA ILE A 84 4.52 -10.79 0.92
C ILE A 84 3.80 -11.85 1.75
N LYS A 85 2.90 -12.63 1.15
CA LYS A 85 2.21 -13.73 1.85
C LYS A 85 3.18 -14.78 2.38
N SER A 86 4.26 -15.07 1.63
CA SER A 86 5.27 -16.04 2.04
C SER A 86 6.11 -15.59 3.25
N LEU A 87 6.19 -14.28 3.52
CA LEU A 87 6.97 -13.73 4.62
C LEU A 87 6.35 -13.91 6.01
N GLN A 88 5.06 -14.25 6.09
CA GLN A 88 4.35 -14.39 7.36
C GLN A 88 4.65 -13.22 8.32
N LEU A 89 4.29 -12.01 7.90
CA LEU A 89 4.55 -10.79 8.66
C LEU A 89 3.94 -10.86 10.06
N SER A 90 4.66 -10.32 11.04
CA SER A 90 4.15 -10.24 12.41
C SER A 90 2.90 -9.33 12.49
N PRO A 91 1.98 -9.59 13.42
CA PRO A 91 0.78 -8.77 13.59
C PRO A 91 1.07 -7.29 13.80
N SER A 92 2.14 -6.95 14.52
CA SER A 92 2.57 -5.57 14.76
C SER A 92 2.95 -4.85 13.46
N VAL A 93 3.68 -5.51 12.56
CA VAL A 93 4.05 -4.94 11.26
C VAL A 93 2.83 -4.77 10.37
N LEU A 94 1.90 -5.73 10.40
CA LEU A 94 0.64 -5.60 9.64
C LEU A 94 -0.19 -4.41 10.15
N GLU A 95 -0.29 -4.24 11.45
CA GLU A 95 -1.00 -3.12 12.05
C GLU A 95 -0.36 -1.78 11.67
N GLU A 96 0.96 -1.66 11.71
CA GLU A 96 1.69 -0.47 11.28
C GLU A 96 1.42 -0.12 9.80
N LEU A 97 1.44 -1.12 8.91
CA LEU A 97 1.13 -0.94 7.49
C LEU A 97 -0.32 -0.47 7.27
N VAL A 98 -1.27 -1.05 8.00
CA VAL A 98 -2.69 -0.66 7.95
C VAL A 98 -2.86 0.77 8.45
N GLN A 99 -2.24 1.15 9.56
CA GLN A 99 -2.30 2.51 10.10
C GLN A 99 -1.69 3.52 9.12
N LYS A 100 -0.58 3.19 8.47
CA LYS A 100 0.03 4.03 7.45
C LYS A 100 -0.91 4.22 6.25
N HIS A 101 -1.55 3.15 5.79
CA HIS A 101 -2.54 3.23 4.71
C HIS A 101 -3.72 4.14 5.09
N TYR A 102 -4.30 3.98 6.29
CA TYR A 102 -5.36 4.85 6.78
C TYR A 102 -4.93 6.32 6.91
N SER A 103 -3.70 6.57 7.34
CA SER A 103 -3.15 7.92 7.45
C SER A 103 -3.08 8.62 6.08
N GLU A 104 -2.60 7.93 5.05
CA GLU A 104 -2.55 8.48 3.69
C GLU A 104 -3.96 8.71 3.12
N ASN A 105 -4.87 7.75 3.31
CA ASN A 105 -6.26 7.91 2.89
C ASN A 105 -6.94 9.11 3.60
N LYS A 106 -6.70 9.30 4.88
CA LYS A 106 -7.22 10.45 5.64
C LYS A 106 -6.72 11.79 5.10
N LYS A 107 -5.45 11.85 4.64
CA LYS A 107 -4.92 13.06 3.98
C LYS A 107 -5.69 13.37 2.70
N ILE A 108 -5.90 12.37 1.84
CA ILE A 108 -6.66 12.53 0.58
C ILE A 108 -8.07 13.04 0.87
N VAL A 109 -8.81 12.37 1.77
CA VAL A 109 -10.17 12.78 2.16
C VAL A 109 -10.20 14.19 2.73
N SER A 110 -9.18 14.60 3.48
CA SER A 110 -9.05 15.97 4.00
C SER A 110 -8.89 17.01 2.90
N LEU A 111 -8.07 16.71 1.88
CA LEU A 111 -7.86 17.57 0.72
C LEU A 111 -9.14 17.68 -0.12
N GLU A 112 -9.82 16.56 -0.39
CA GLU A 112 -11.11 16.51 -1.07
C GLU A 112 -12.18 17.31 -0.32
N GLY A 113 -12.22 17.19 1.01
CA GLY A 113 -13.11 17.98 1.87
C GLY A 113 -12.83 19.47 1.79
N SER A 114 -11.56 19.86 1.65
CA SER A 114 -11.17 21.26 1.45
C SER A 114 -11.62 21.79 0.09
N LEU A 115 -11.43 21.01 -0.97
CA LEU A 115 -11.94 21.35 -2.32
C LEU A 115 -13.46 21.52 -2.34
N LEU A 116 -14.19 20.62 -1.69
CA LEU A 116 -15.64 20.71 -1.58
C LEU A 116 -16.07 21.98 -0.84
N ARG A 117 -15.40 22.38 0.25
CA ARG A 117 -15.72 23.62 0.98
C ARG A 117 -15.55 24.84 0.10
N ILE A 118 -14.44 24.94 -0.64
CA ILE A 118 -14.19 26.04 -1.57
C ILE A 118 -15.27 26.09 -2.66
N ALA A 119 -15.76 24.93 -3.13
CA ALA A 119 -16.86 24.85 -4.09
C ALA A 119 -18.17 25.36 -3.50
N LEU A 120 -18.53 24.94 -2.28
CA LEU A 120 -19.73 25.40 -1.57
C LEU A 120 -19.69 26.90 -1.31
N ASP A 121 -18.57 27.48 -0.91
CA ASP A 121 -18.37 28.93 -0.71
C ASP A 121 -18.54 29.71 -2.02
N SER A 122 -18.30 29.05 -3.14
CA SER A 122 -18.50 29.59 -4.48
C SER A 122 -19.90 29.34 -5.06
N LYS A 123 -20.85 28.87 -4.21
CA LYS A 123 -22.27 28.58 -4.57
C LYS A 123 -22.42 27.37 -5.52
N ILE A 124 -21.45 26.48 -5.59
CA ILE A 124 -21.57 25.19 -6.28
C ILE A 124 -22.19 24.22 -5.28
N SER A 125 -23.27 23.55 -5.64
CA SER A 125 -23.87 22.54 -4.76
C SER A 125 -22.98 21.30 -4.64
N ARG A 126 -23.12 20.58 -3.51
CA ARG A 126 -22.38 19.34 -3.30
C ARG A 126 -22.60 18.31 -4.41
N ASP A 127 -23.85 18.17 -4.87
CA ASP A 127 -24.19 17.19 -5.90
C ASP A 127 -23.57 17.54 -7.27
N GLU A 128 -23.55 18.83 -7.61
CA GLU A 128 -22.84 19.31 -8.81
C GLU A 128 -21.35 19.09 -8.71
N PHE A 129 -20.75 19.38 -7.54
CA PHE A 129 -19.34 19.14 -7.30
C PHE A 129 -18.99 17.65 -7.44
N LEU A 130 -19.73 16.75 -6.81
CA LEU A 130 -19.46 15.31 -6.86
C LEU A 130 -19.63 14.75 -8.28
N LYS A 131 -20.67 15.17 -9.01
CA LYS A 131 -20.85 14.77 -10.42
C LYS A 131 -19.69 15.20 -11.31
N PHE A 132 -19.09 16.33 -11.00
CA PHE A 132 -17.96 16.85 -11.73
C PHE A 132 -16.64 16.17 -11.31
N TYR A 133 -16.42 16.02 -10.02
CA TYR A 133 -15.16 15.57 -9.43
C TYR A 133 -14.92 14.06 -9.62
N ILE A 134 -15.94 13.24 -9.38
CA ILE A 134 -15.80 11.78 -9.45
C ILE A 134 -15.43 11.36 -10.87
N GLY A 135 -14.28 10.70 -10.99
CA GLY A 135 -13.72 10.24 -12.26
C GLY A 135 -12.87 11.28 -13.00
N ASN A 136 -12.77 12.50 -12.48
CA ASN A 136 -11.95 13.58 -13.04
C ASN A 136 -10.80 14.02 -12.10
N GLU A 137 -10.52 13.27 -11.05
CA GLU A 137 -9.52 13.60 -10.02
C GLU A 137 -8.11 13.81 -10.61
N ILE A 138 -7.80 13.09 -11.70
CA ILE A 138 -6.50 13.16 -12.38
C ILE A 138 -6.71 13.50 -13.87
N ASN A 139 -7.71 14.33 -14.20
CA ASN A 139 -7.97 14.68 -15.59
C ASN A 139 -7.00 15.78 -16.05
N PRO A 140 -6.11 15.53 -17.05
CA PRO A 140 -5.19 16.53 -17.56
C PRO A 140 -5.91 17.70 -18.25
N ASN A 141 -7.09 17.46 -18.78
CA ASN A 141 -7.92 18.45 -19.47
C ASN A 141 -8.94 19.11 -18.54
N LEU A 142 -8.73 19.02 -17.22
CA LEU A 142 -9.62 19.58 -16.22
C LEU A 142 -9.92 21.07 -16.49
N LYS A 143 -8.94 21.84 -16.94
CA LYS A 143 -9.10 23.24 -17.25
C LYS A 143 -10.05 23.48 -18.42
N GLU A 144 -9.93 22.69 -19.50
CA GLU A 144 -10.85 22.79 -20.67
C GLU A 144 -12.26 22.41 -20.29
N PHE A 145 -12.41 21.40 -19.43
CA PHE A 145 -13.69 20.98 -18.93
C PHE A 145 -14.33 22.03 -18.00
N LEU A 146 -13.54 22.71 -17.18
CA LEU A 146 -13.99 23.82 -16.33
C LEU A 146 -14.41 25.05 -17.15
N ASP A 147 -13.79 25.30 -18.28
CA ASP A 147 -14.10 26.43 -19.16
C ASP A 147 -15.44 26.25 -19.91
N THR A 148 -16.04 25.05 -19.93
CA THR A 148 -17.35 24.81 -20.55
C THR A 148 -18.53 25.39 -19.77
N ASN A 149 -18.38 25.67 -18.49
CA ASN A 149 -19.41 26.22 -17.62
C ASN A 149 -18.93 27.52 -16.95
N GLU A 150 -19.67 28.60 -17.11
CA GLU A 150 -19.29 29.90 -16.55
C GLU A 150 -19.14 29.92 -15.02
N VAL A 151 -19.95 29.12 -14.30
CA VAL A 151 -19.88 29.00 -12.84
C VAL A 151 -18.58 28.39 -12.43
N TRP A 152 -18.16 27.28 -13.08
CA TRP A 152 -16.92 26.61 -12.84
C TRP A 152 -15.70 27.45 -13.25
N LYS A 153 -15.80 28.18 -14.36
CA LYS A 153 -14.75 29.11 -14.80
C LYS A 153 -14.48 30.19 -13.77
N LYS A 154 -15.54 30.82 -13.25
CA LYS A 154 -15.42 31.83 -12.18
C LYS A 154 -14.87 31.23 -10.89
N PHE A 155 -15.32 30.03 -10.53
CA PHE A 155 -14.82 29.27 -9.39
C PHE A 155 -13.32 29.03 -9.47
N PHE A 156 -12.85 28.50 -10.60
CA PHE A 156 -11.43 28.22 -10.81
C PHE A 156 -10.58 29.51 -10.82
N GLN A 157 -11.06 30.56 -11.48
CA GLN A 157 -10.33 31.84 -11.54
C GLN A 157 -10.20 32.48 -10.16
N LYS A 158 -11.28 32.49 -9.38
CA LYS A 158 -11.32 33.08 -8.03
C LYS A 158 -10.40 32.34 -7.05
N ASN A 159 -10.33 31.02 -7.12
CA ASN A 159 -9.64 30.18 -6.14
C ASN A 159 -8.34 29.60 -6.67
N LYS A 160 -7.76 30.19 -7.72
CA LYS A 160 -6.55 29.69 -8.41
C LYS A 160 -5.35 29.44 -7.47
N ASN A 161 -5.18 30.28 -6.45
CA ASN A 161 -4.08 30.15 -5.49
C ASN A 161 -4.32 29.01 -4.51
N GLU A 162 -5.56 28.77 -4.11
CA GLU A 162 -5.95 27.68 -3.22
C GLU A 162 -5.80 26.32 -3.92
N PHE A 163 -6.20 26.25 -5.21
CA PHE A 163 -5.97 25.05 -6.04
C PHE A 163 -4.50 24.69 -6.24
N LYS A 164 -3.58 25.63 -6.13
CA LYS A 164 -2.14 25.34 -6.22
C LYS A 164 -1.56 24.78 -4.93
N ASN A 165 -2.24 25.00 -3.80
CA ASN A 165 -1.80 24.61 -2.47
C ASN A 165 -2.41 23.26 -2.04
N ILE A 166 -3.41 22.78 -2.74
CA ILE A 166 -4.06 21.49 -2.56
C ILE A 166 -3.46 20.49 -3.53
#